data_f26d2ad6a10f21daf26244ce488cbd7b
#
_entry.id   f26d2ad6a10f21daf26244ce488cbd7b
#
_cell.length_a   1.000
_cell.length_b   1.000
_cell.length_c   1.000
_cell.angle_alpha   90.00
_cell.angle_beta   90.00
_cell.angle_gamma   90.00
#
_symmetry.space_group_name_H-M   'P 1'
#
loop_
_entity.id
_entity.type
_entity.pdbx_description
1 polymer ?
#
loop_
_entity_poly.entity_id
_entity_poly.type
_entity_poly.pdbx_seq_one_letter_code
_entity_poly.pdbx_strand_id
1 'polypeptide(L)'
;DRGTLNYMWVANIDYHLVSEADASADKGNHAVLAGEQYILTAANGNRDSVSVANVQMKEKNGVTFVTNREGIAIDLGLIDRNDPDASQKAKDILGLITIFFMIAYGISQLVSGKLYDKIGCRKGFFWSVLVWGAADALASLSRGIFSLTFFRMMLGLGEAGPWPGTTKSNAEWFPQKERAFAQGLFGAAASIGSILAPIIILMLFIAFGWKLTFIVVGGLGLIWLIPWLIINKEGPKKHPWITEEERTYILSGQPEQELKTEDKGKSWGELLRVKKNWSVILGRFFLDPIWWMFVTFLPLYLADVFHLNIKEVAFSAWVPYVGAALGSIAGGWYSGWLINRGHTVNYARKAAMLLGGIIIIPSILAAIMSTTAPVAIVFMALVLGGFQFFMTNLQTIPSDLHSGKSVGSLAGLGGASAVLGTI
;
A
#
# COMPACT_ATOMS: atom_id res chain seq x y z
N ASP A 1 -0.12 -4.04 3.48
CA ASP A 1 -0.71 -5.11 2.71
C ASP A 1 -2.24 -5.04 2.60
N ARG A 2 -2.71 -3.87 2.21
CA ARG A 2 -4.14 -3.56 2.08
C ARG A 2 -4.81 -4.35 0.96
N GLY A 3 -4.05 -4.69 -0.07
CA GLY A 3 -4.56 -5.43 -1.22
C GLY A 3 -4.79 -6.91 -0.99
N THR A 4 -4.13 -7.54 -0.01
CA THR A 4 -4.20 -9.00 0.23
C THR A 4 -5.65 -9.46 0.39
N LEU A 5 -6.44 -8.77 1.20
CA LEU A 5 -7.84 -9.13 1.40
C LEU A 5 -8.65 -9.01 0.11
N ASN A 6 -8.48 -7.93 -0.64
CA ASN A 6 -9.30 -7.64 -1.82
C ASN A 6 -9.15 -8.70 -2.92
N TYR A 7 -7.92 -9.20 -3.12
CA TYR A 7 -7.64 -10.21 -4.15
C TYR A 7 -8.13 -11.62 -3.79
N MET A 8 -8.31 -11.88 -2.49
CA MET A 8 -8.76 -13.18 -1.99
C MET A 8 -10.21 -13.15 -1.49
N TRP A 9 -10.91 -12.01 -1.60
CA TRP A 9 -12.22 -11.82 -0.98
C TRP A 9 -13.31 -12.68 -1.61
N VAL A 10 -13.48 -12.56 -2.93
CA VAL A 10 -14.30 -13.44 -3.77
C VAL A 10 -13.60 -13.58 -5.10
N ALA A 11 -13.29 -14.79 -5.51
CA ALA A 11 -12.66 -15.13 -6.76
C ALA A 11 -13.48 -16.16 -7.52
N ASN A 12 -13.53 -16.06 -8.84
CA ASN A 12 -14.05 -17.11 -9.70
C ASN A 12 -12.87 -17.96 -10.17
N ILE A 13 -12.83 -19.20 -9.74
CA ILE A 13 -11.78 -20.16 -10.12
C ILE A 13 -12.35 -21.11 -11.16
N ASP A 14 -11.65 -21.25 -12.28
CA ASP A 14 -12.02 -22.15 -13.35
C ASP A 14 -11.34 -23.51 -13.15
N TYR A 15 -12.12 -24.58 -13.14
CA TYR A 15 -11.70 -25.96 -13.04
C TYR A 15 -11.92 -26.64 -14.38
N HIS A 16 -10.88 -27.22 -14.93
CA HIS A 16 -10.95 -27.98 -16.19
C HIS A 16 -11.83 -29.23 -15.99
N LEU A 17 -12.87 -29.38 -16.79
CA LEU A 17 -13.74 -30.55 -16.73
C LEU A 17 -13.01 -31.75 -17.38
N VAL A 18 -12.76 -32.76 -16.59
CA VAL A 18 -12.09 -33.98 -17.02
C VAL A 18 -12.94 -35.22 -16.74
N SER A 19 -12.68 -36.32 -17.45
CA SER A 19 -13.26 -37.60 -17.11
C SER A 19 -12.68 -38.17 -15.79
N GLU A 20 -13.42 -39.05 -15.12
CA GLU A 20 -12.96 -39.68 -13.89
C GLU A 20 -11.65 -40.45 -14.09
N ALA A 21 -11.43 -41.02 -15.29
CA ALA A 21 -10.22 -41.75 -15.67
C ALA A 21 -8.99 -40.80 -15.79
N ASP A 22 -9.18 -39.58 -16.27
CA ASP A 22 -8.10 -38.64 -16.52
C ASP A 22 -7.76 -37.79 -15.26
N ALA A 23 -8.65 -37.74 -14.28
CA ALA A 23 -8.53 -36.88 -13.09
C ALA A 23 -7.28 -37.17 -12.27
N SER A 24 -6.80 -38.41 -12.24
CA SER A 24 -5.58 -38.81 -11.50
C SER A 24 -4.28 -38.31 -12.15
N ALA A 25 -4.30 -38.02 -13.43
CA ALA A 25 -3.16 -37.56 -14.21
C ALA A 25 -3.10 -36.00 -14.28
N ASP A 26 -4.21 -35.31 -14.03
CA ASP A 26 -4.29 -33.84 -14.08
C ASP A 26 -3.74 -33.23 -12.80
N LYS A 27 -2.67 -32.46 -12.92
CA LYS A 27 -2.03 -31.71 -11.81
C LYS A 27 -2.57 -30.30 -11.63
N GLY A 28 -3.47 -29.86 -12.51
CA GLY A 28 -4.11 -28.54 -12.45
C GLY A 28 -5.42 -28.54 -11.63
N ASN A 29 -6.09 -27.40 -11.63
CA ASN A 29 -7.46 -27.31 -11.11
C ASN A 29 -8.38 -28.09 -12.06
N HIS A 30 -8.98 -29.17 -11.60
CA HIS A 30 -9.88 -29.98 -12.41
C HIS A 30 -11.17 -30.32 -11.69
N ALA A 31 -12.22 -30.58 -12.47
CA ALA A 31 -13.54 -30.97 -12.00
C ALA A 31 -13.95 -32.31 -12.62
N VAL A 32 -14.57 -33.17 -11.82
CA VAL A 32 -15.15 -34.44 -12.26
C VAL A 32 -16.64 -34.43 -11.95
N LEU A 33 -17.49 -34.79 -12.91
CA LEU A 33 -18.91 -34.94 -12.69
C LEU A 33 -19.20 -36.29 -11.98
N ALA A 34 -19.77 -36.20 -10.76
CA ALA A 34 -20.17 -37.35 -9.97
C ALA A 34 -21.68 -37.21 -9.62
N GLY A 35 -22.53 -37.81 -10.41
CA GLY A 35 -23.99 -37.69 -10.27
C GLY A 35 -24.48 -36.25 -10.51
N GLU A 36 -25.13 -35.64 -9.53
CA GLU A 36 -25.61 -34.26 -9.57
C GLU A 36 -24.63 -33.22 -9.00
N GLN A 37 -23.39 -33.61 -8.78
CA GLN A 37 -22.34 -32.75 -8.23
C GLN A 37 -21.07 -32.82 -9.07
N TYR A 38 -20.32 -31.70 -9.10
CA TYR A 38 -18.94 -31.69 -9.54
C TYR A 38 -18.02 -31.83 -8.34
N ILE A 39 -17.11 -32.78 -8.40
CA ILE A 39 -15.98 -32.86 -7.48
C ILE A 39 -14.89 -31.98 -8.04
N LEU A 40 -14.61 -30.87 -7.35
CA LEU A 40 -13.57 -29.90 -7.71
C LEU A 40 -12.29 -30.29 -6.97
N THR A 41 -11.21 -30.49 -7.70
CA THR A 41 -9.88 -30.74 -7.13
C THR A 41 -8.98 -29.58 -7.53
N ALA A 42 -8.49 -28.82 -6.55
CA ALA A 42 -7.55 -27.76 -6.78
C ALA A 42 -6.12 -28.33 -7.00
N ALA A 43 -5.26 -27.56 -7.66
CA ALA A 43 -3.87 -27.95 -7.93
C ALA A 43 -3.06 -28.26 -6.64
N ASN A 44 -3.48 -27.73 -5.49
CA ASN A 44 -2.90 -28.01 -4.18
C ASN A 44 -3.43 -29.31 -3.52
N GLY A 45 -4.30 -30.04 -4.20
CA GLY A 45 -4.91 -31.29 -3.72
C GLY A 45 -6.17 -31.11 -2.86
N ASN A 46 -6.61 -29.88 -2.59
CA ASN A 46 -7.88 -29.63 -1.88
C ASN A 46 -9.04 -30.08 -2.75
N ARG A 47 -10.02 -30.76 -2.13
CA ARG A 47 -11.23 -31.22 -2.80
C ARG A 47 -12.47 -30.54 -2.21
N ASP A 48 -13.40 -30.15 -3.07
CA ASP A 48 -14.70 -29.61 -2.73
C ASP A 48 -15.77 -30.25 -3.64
N SER A 49 -17.03 -30.23 -3.25
CA SER A 49 -18.14 -30.72 -4.08
C SER A 49 -19.19 -29.64 -4.24
N VAL A 50 -19.60 -29.40 -5.47
CA VAL A 50 -20.57 -28.37 -5.82
C VAL A 50 -21.68 -28.94 -6.69
N SER A 51 -22.95 -28.63 -6.42
CA SER A 51 -24.06 -29.06 -7.24
C SER A 51 -23.95 -28.51 -8.66
N VAL A 52 -24.32 -29.34 -9.66
CA VAL A 52 -24.38 -28.95 -11.08
C VAL A 52 -25.22 -27.68 -11.29
N ALA A 53 -26.30 -27.49 -10.51
CA ALA A 53 -27.16 -26.32 -10.59
C ALA A 53 -26.49 -25.02 -10.14
N ASN A 54 -25.37 -25.09 -9.42
CA ASN A 54 -24.73 -23.97 -8.72
C ASN A 54 -23.43 -23.50 -9.35
N VAL A 55 -23.04 -24.04 -10.50
CA VAL A 55 -21.80 -23.68 -11.21
C VAL A 55 -22.10 -23.04 -12.54
N GLN A 56 -21.20 -22.17 -12.97
CA GLN A 56 -21.21 -21.62 -14.33
C GLN A 56 -20.27 -22.47 -15.20
N MET A 57 -20.77 -22.91 -16.35
CA MET A 57 -19.93 -23.57 -17.35
C MET A 57 -19.43 -22.55 -18.37
N LYS A 58 -18.14 -22.63 -18.69
CA LYS A 58 -17.52 -21.81 -19.74
C LYS A 58 -16.79 -22.73 -20.70
N GLU A 59 -16.94 -22.47 -21.98
CA GLU A 59 -16.16 -23.14 -23.01
C GLU A 59 -15.08 -22.19 -23.56
N LYS A 60 -13.83 -22.67 -23.61
CA LYS A 60 -12.71 -21.88 -24.10
C LYS A 60 -11.74 -22.77 -24.85
N ASN A 61 -11.52 -22.45 -26.14
CA ASN A 61 -10.64 -23.23 -27.04
C ASN A 61 -11.01 -24.72 -27.11
N GLY A 62 -12.31 -25.06 -27.12
CA GLY A 62 -12.78 -26.45 -27.14
C GLY A 62 -12.65 -27.20 -25.81
N VAL A 63 -12.31 -26.51 -24.74
CA VAL A 63 -12.21 -27.07 -23.39
C VAL A 63 -13.32 -26.48 -22.51
N THR A 64 -14.03 -27.37 -21.82
CA THR A 64 -15.09 -26.96 -20.88
C THR A 64 -14.50 -26.75 -19.48
N PHE A 65 -14.85 -25.63 -18.86
CA PHE A 65 -14.47 -25.28 -17.51
C PHE A 65 -15.72 -25.14 -16.63
N VAL A 66 -15.62 -25.62 -15.41
CA VAL A 66 -16.57 -25.40 -14.33
C VAL A 66 -16.03 -24.24 -13.49
N THR A 67 -16.74 -23.13 -13.45
CA THR A 67 -16.34 -21.96 -12.66
C THR A 67 -17.02 -21.99 -11.31
N ASN A 68 -16.21 -22.00 -10.23
CA ASN A 68 -16.68 -21.95 -8.86
C ASN A 68 -16.30 -20.63 -8.20
N ARG A 69 -17.19 -20.08 -7.34
CA ARG A 69 -16.87 -18.94 -6.50
C ARG A 69 -16.18 -19.41 -5.23
N GLU A 70 -15.01 -18.89 -5.01
CA GLU A 70 -14.19 -19.19 -3.83
C GLU A 70 -13.69 -17.91 -3.18
N GLY A 71 -13.14 -18.02 -1.99
CA GLY A 71 -12.52 -16.91 -1.29
C GLY A 71 -12.96 -16.77 0.14
N ILE A 72 -12.41 -15.79 0.82
CA ILE A 72 -12.57 -15.58 2.26
C ILE A 72 -14.04 -15.39 2.66
N ALA A 73 -14.80 -14.63 1.88
CA ALA A 73 -16.19 -14.33 2.19
C ALA A 73 -17.09 -15.59 2.14
N ILE A 74 -16.78 -16.51 1.24
CA ILE A 74 -17.46 -17.81 1.10
C ILE A 74 -17.04 -18.74 2.23
N ASP A 75 -15.72 -18.91 2.45
CA ASP A 75 -15.17 -19.84 3.44
C ASP A 75 -15.55 -19.47 4.89
N LEU A 76 -15.75 -18.18 5.17
CA LEU A 76 -16.21 -17.71 6.47
C LEU A 76 -17.75 -17.70 6.61
N GLY A 77 -18.48 -18.17 5.59
CA GLY A 77 -19.95 -18.20 5.59
C GLY A 77 -20.60 -16.82 5.66
N LEU A 78 -19.92 -15.79 5.19
CA LEU A 78 -20.43 -14.41 5.17
C LEU A 78 -21.39 -14.18 3.99
N ILE A 79 -21.24 -14.99 2.95
CA ILE A 79 -22.01 -14.91 1.71
C ILE A 79 -22.30 -16.33 1.25
N ASP A 80 -23.54 -16.55 0.82
CA ASP A 80 -23.89 -17.80 0.14
C ASP A 80 -23.31 -17.76 -1.30
N ARG A 81 -22.67 -18.85 -1.71
CA ARG A 81 -22.09 -19.04 -3.05
C ARG A 81 -23.14 -18.84 -4.16
N ASN A 82 -24.39 -19.18 -3.88
CA ASN A 82 -25.50 -19.20 -4.84
C ASN A 82 -26.40 -17.96 -4.76
N ASP A 83 -26.12 -17.02 -3.83
CA ASP A 83 -26.91 -15.81 -3.68
C ASP A 83 -26.76 -14.95 -4.98
N PRO A 84 -27.86 -14.57 -5.64
CA PRO A 84 -27.84 -13.67 -6.80
C PRO A 84 -27.13 -12.35 -6.48
N ASP A 85 -27.30 -11.84 -5.25
CA ASP A 85 -26.74 -10.57 -4.79
C ASP A 85 -25.38 -10.75 -4.11
N ALA A 86 -24.76 -11.95 -4.18
CA ALA A 86 -23.51 -12.25 -3.51
C ALA A 86 -22.41 -11.23 -3.78
N SER A 87 -22.30 -10.75 -5.03
CA SER A 87 -21.28 -9.77 -5.42
C SER A 87 -21.48 -8.43 -4.71
N GLN A 88 -22.72 -7.94 -4.57
CA GLN A 88 -23.01 -6.69 -3.89
C GLN A 88 -22.79 -6.83 -2.38
N LYS A 89 -23.34 -7.89 -1.76
CA LYS A 89 -23.13 -8.19 -0.33
C LYS A 89 -21.64 -8.33 0.00
N ALA A 90 -20.86 -8.95 -0.89
CA ALA A 90 -19.42 -9.06 -0.74
C ALA A 90 -18.75 -7.68 -0.68
N LYS A 91 -19.12 -6.78 -1.56
CA LYS A 91 -18.58 -5.40 -1.60
C LYS A 91 -18.96 -4.63 -0.33
N ASP A 92 -20.20 -4.76 0.12
CA ASP A 92 -20.70 -4.05 1.31
C ASP A 92 -19.97 -4.49 2.59
N ILE A 93 -19.78 -5.81 2.77
CA ILE A 93 -19.03 -6.36 3.90
C ILE A 93 -17.57 -5.97 3.84
N LEU A 94 -16.94 -6.05 2.65
CA LEU A 94 -15.56 -5.62 2.45
C LEU A 94 -15.38 -4.14 2.75
N GLY A 95 -16.35 -3.31 2.31
CA GLY A 95 -16.40 -1.89 2.62
C GLY A 95 -16.43 -1.62 4.11
N LEU A 96 -17.27 -2.34 4.85
CA LEU A 96 -17.38 -2.24 6.31
C LEU A 96 -16.04 -2.59 7.00
N ILE A 97 -15.41 -3.71 6.63
CA ILE A 97 -14.10 -4.12 7.16
C ILE A 97 -13.05 -3.05 6.86
N THR A 98 -13.07 -2.49 5.64
CA THR A 98 -12.15 -1.44 5.21
C THR A 98 -12.33 -0.15 6.02
N ILE A 99 -13.57 0.25 6.35
CA ILE A 99 -13.83 1.43 7.20
C ILE A 99 -13.18 1.25 8.59
N PHE A 100 -13.37 0.11 9.23
CA PHE A 100 -12.75 -0.17 10.54
C PHE A 100 -11.23 -0.17 10.47
N PHE A 101 -10.66 -0.76 9.40
CA PHE A 101 -9.22 -0.68 9.12
C PHE A 101 -8.75 0.77 9.00
N MET A 102 -9.45 1.60 8.21
CA MET A 102 -9.07 3.01 7.98
C MET A 102 -9.16 3.86 9.24
N ILE A 103 -10.18 3.63 10.09
CA ILE A 103 -10.30 4.31 11.39
C ILE A 103 -9.09 3.96 12.28
N ALA A 104 -8.78 2.67 12.41
CA ALA A 104 -7.62 2.22 13.20
C ALA A 104 -6.31 2.79 12.65
N TYR A 105 -6.15 2.79 11.33
CA TYR A 105 -5.00 3.34 10.63
C TYR A 105 -4.86 4.85 10.85
N GLY A 106 -5.95 5.63 10.73
CA GLY A 106 -5.94 7.08 10.95
C GLY A 106 -5.57 7.45 12.39
N ILE A 107 -6.14 6.76 13.39
CA ILE A 107 -5.78 6.94 14.80
C ILE A 107 -4.30 6.58 15.01
N SER A 108 -3.85 5.49 14.41
CA SER A 108 -2.46 5.05 14.54
C SER A 108 -1.46 6.01 13.90
N GLN A 109 -1.81 6.70 12.82
CA GLN A 109 -0.95 7.75 12.25
C GLN A 109 -0.56 8.81 13.31
N LEU A 110 -1.55 9.28 14.07
CA LEU A 110 -1.31 10.25 15.16
C LEU A 110 -0.42 9.65 16.26
N VAL A 111 -0.82 8.48 16.75
CA VAL A 111 -0.16 7.82 17.89
C VAL A 111 1.26 7.39 17.53
N SER A 112 1.44 6.77 16.37
CA SER A 112 2.74 6.27 15.93
C SER A 112 3.72 7.39 15.67
N GLY A 113 3.32 8.53 15.09
CA GLY A 113 4.19 9.69 14.90
C GLY A 113 4.81 10.14 16.23
N LYS A 114 3.98 10.26 17.29
CA LYS A 114 4.46 10.60 18.64
C LYS A 114 5.30 9.49 19.27
N LEU A 115 4.92 8.24 19.03
CA LEU A 115 5.65 7.08 19.52
C LEU A 115 7.07 7.03 18.93
N TYR A 116 7.21 7.18 17.61
CA TYR A 116 8.52 7.23 16.96
C TYR A 116 9.39 8.37 17.48
N ASP A 117 8.80 9.53 17.76
CA ASP A 117 9.52 10.65 18.39
C ASP A 117 10.04 10.30 19.79
N LYS A 118 9.30 9.49 20.53
CA LYS A 118 9.63 9.10 21.92
C LYS A 118 10.62 7.93 22.01
N ILE A 119 10.39 6.85 21.23
CA ILE A 119 11.18 5.60 21.35
C ILE A 119 12.24 5.43 20.27
N GLY A 120 12.29 6.35 19.27
CA GLY A 120 13.21 6.32 18.14
C GLY A 120 12.80 5.38 17.01
N CYS A 121 13.44 5.55 15.84
CA CYS A 121 13.09 4.81 14.63
C CYS A 121 13.29 3.30 14.78
N ARG A 122 14.40 2.84 15.38
CA ARG A 122 14.69 1.41 15.53
C ARG A 122 13.55 0.65 16.21
N LYS A 123 13.11 1.13 17.38
CA LYS A 123 12.02 0.49 18.15
C LYS A 123 10.66 0.75 17.51
N GLY A 124 10.46 1.93 16.92
CA GLY A 124 9.23 2.29 16.23
C GLY A 124 8.91 1.34 15.06
N PHE A 125 9.88 1.12 14.17
CA PHE A 125 9.73 0.17 13.06
C PHE A 125 9.57 -1.27 13.57
N PHE A 126 10.33 -1.68 14.59
CA PHE A 126 10.19 -3.02 15.17
C PHE A 126 8.75 -3.29 15.61
N TRP A 127 8.15 -2.42 16.42
CA TRP A 127 6.79 -2.61 16.91
C TRP A 127 5.76 -2.50 15.80
N SER A 128 5.92 -1.57 14.88
CA SER A 128 5.00 -1.40 13.74
C SER A 128 4.95 -2.65 12.86
N VAL A 129 6.12 -3.16 12.45
CA VAL A 129 6.20 -4.34 11.58
C VAL A 129 5.81 -5.62 12.33
N LEU A 130 6.15 -5.74 13.62
CA LEU A 130 5.73 -6.87 14.44
C LEU A 130 4.19 -6.95 14.54
N VAL A 131 3.54 -5.83 14.86
CA VAL A 131 2.07 -5.78 14.97
C VAL A 131 1.42 -6.04 13.61
N TRP A 132 1.89 -5.41 12.55
CA TRP A 132 1.41 -5.60 11.18
C TRP A 132 1.60 -7.03 10.70
N GLY A 133 2.83 -7.57 10.74
CA GLY A 133 3.11 -8.92 10.24
C GLY A 133 2.39 -10.01 11.05
N ALA A 134 2.33 -9.85 12.39
CA ALA A 134 1.58 -10.78 13.24
C ALA A 134 0.07 -10.70 12.99
N ALA A 135 -0.51 -9.49 12.85
CA ALA A 135 -1.92 -9.33 12.58
C ALA A 135 -2.33 -9.94 11.24
N ASP A 136 -1.49 -9.77 10.20
CA ASP A 136 -1.73 -10.35 8.89
C ASP A 136 -1.64 -11.89 8.94
N ALA A 137 -0.59 -12.44 9.54
CA ALA A 137 -0.46 -13.89 9.70
C ALA A 137 -1.61 -14.50 10.52
N LEU A 138 -2.00 -13.86 11.63
CA LEU A 138 -3.08 -14.31 12.52
C LEU A 138 -4.47 -14.16 11.88
N ALA A 139 -4.64 -13.30 10.85
CA ALA A 139 -5.88 -13.21 10.08
C ALA A 139 -6.26 -14.57 9.44
N SER A 140 -5.28 -15.46 9.20
CA SER A 140 -5.50 -16.84 8.77
C SER A 140 -6.38 -17.66 9.74
N LEU A 141 -6.43 -17.28 11.02
CA LEU A 141 -7.21 -17.94 12.07
C LEU A 141 -8.65 -17.41 12.15
N SER A 142 -9.03 -16.47 11.29
CA SER A 142 -10.37 -15.90 11.30
C SER A 142 -11.45 -16.95 11.07
N ARG A 143 -12.53 -16.84 11.83
CA ARG A 143 -13.70 -17.76 11.77
C ARG A 143 -15.03 -17.04 11.45
N GLY A 144 -14.96 -15.74 11.17
CA GLY A 144 -16.12 -14.91 10.85
C GLY A 144 -15.73 -13.43 10.78
N ILE A 145 -16.72 -12.58 10.51
CA ILE A 145 -16.52 -11.15 10.27
C ILE A 145 -15.83 -10.43 11.45
N PHE A 146 -16.22 -10.73 12.69
CA PHE A 146 -15.64 -10.05 13.87
C PHE A 146 -14.15 -10.32 14.04
N SER A 147 -13.72 -11.59 13.94
CA SER A 147 -12.31 -11.94 14.05
C SER A 147 -11.49 -11.36 12.88
N LEU A 148 -12.03 -11.41 11.66
CA LEU A 148 -11.37 -10.84 10.51
C LEU A 148 -11.23 -9.31 10.63
N THR A 149 -12.31 -8.62 11.02
CA THR A 149 -12.29 -7.16 11.24
C THR A 149 -11.31 -6.78 12.36
N PHE A 150 -11.26 -7.55 13.45
CA PHE A 150 -10.29 -7.33 14.52
C PHE A 150 -8.85 -7.40 14.03
N PHE A 151 -8.47 -8.46 13.28
CA PHE A 151 -7.13 -8.57 12.75
C PHE A 151 -6.83 -7.48 11.71
N ARG A 152 -7.81 -7.04 10.92
CA ARG A 152 -7.67 -5.91 10.01
C ARG A 152 -7.47 -4.58 10.74
N MET A 153 -8.14 -4.35 11.87
CA MET A 153 -7.87 -3.19 12.72
C MET A 153 -6.45 -3.22 13.29
N MET A 154 -6.01 -4.39 13.80
CA MET A 154 -4.64 -4.55 14.29
C MET A 154 -3.60 -4.34 13.17
N LEU A 155 -3.87 -4.82 11.96
CA LEU A 155 -3.06 -4.55 10.77
C LEU A 155 -2.96 -3.03 10.54
N GLY A 156 -4.09 -2.31 10.53
CA GLY A 156 -4.12 -0.86 10.37
C GLY A 156 -3.30 -0.11 11.42
N LEU A 157 -3.33 -0.57 12.68
CA LEU A 157 -2.51 -0.01 13.75
C LEU A 157 -1.01 -0.16 13.49
N GLY A 158 -0.57 -1.32 12.99
CA GLY A 158 0.84 -1.57 12.70
C GLY A 158 1.32 -0.87 11.42
N GLU A 159 0.55 -0.97 10.35
CA GLU A 159 0.91 -0.48 9.01
C GLU A 159 1.00 1.05 8.90
N ALA A 160 0.31 1.77 9.78
CA ALA A 160 0.35 3.24 9.81
C ALA A 160 1.72 3.81 10.24
N GLY A 161 2.43 3.12 11.12
CA GLY A 161 3.66 3.61 11.76
C GLY A 161 4.83 3.88 10.81
N PRO A 162 5.13 3.03 9.80
CA PRO A 162 6.23 3.24 8.89
C PRO A 162 6.24 4.58 8.15
N TRP A 163 5.10 5.19 7.89
CA TRP A 163 5.01 6.48 7.17
C TRP A 163 5.64 7.63 7.96
N PRO A 164 5.19 7.98 9.17
CA PRO A 164 5.88 8.99 9.97
C PRO A 164 7.29 8.54 10.38
N GLY A 165 7.50 7.22 10.57
CA GLY A 165 8.80 6.65 10.87
C GLY A 165 9.84 6.89 9.80
N THR A 166 9.48 6.75 8.51
CA THR A 166 10.39 7.00 7.38
C THR A 166 10.76 8.46 7.29
N THR A 167 9.79 9.38 7.43
CA THR A 167 10.07 10.82 7.43
C THR A 167 11.04 11.19 8.56
N LYS A 168 10.87 10.60 9.76
CA LYS A 168 11.78 10.80 10.88
C LYS A 168 13.16 10.18 10.63
N SER A 169 13.21 8.95 10.11
CA SER A 169 14.48 8.28 9.77
C SER A 169 15.26 9.07 8.72
N ASN A 170 14.58 9.59 7.70
CA ASN A 170 15.19 10.45 6.69
C ASN A 170 15.74 11.74 7.30
N ALA A 171 15.06 12.32 8.28
CA ALA A 171 15.57 13.47 9.02
C ALA A 171 16.86 13.16 9.78
N GLU A 172 16.98 11.97 10.36
CA GLU A 172 18.14 11.54 11.15
C GLU A 172 19.35 11.17 10.30
N TRP A 173 19.12 10.49 9.16
CA TRP A 173 20.19 9.86 8.37
C TRP A 173 20.63 10.63 7.12
N PHE A 174 19.84 11.60 6.65
CA PHE A 174 20.15 12.32 5.42
C PHE A 174 20.32 13.82 5.65
N PRO A 175 21.34 14.44 5.01
CA PRO A 175 21.43 15.88 4.91
C PRO A 175 20.18 16.47 4.26
N GLN A 176 19.81 17.70 4.60
CA GLN A 176 18.57 18.35 4.15
C GLN A 176 18.36 18.31 2.62
N LYS A 177 19.45 18.42 1.86
CA LYS A 177 19.45 18.37 0.38
C LYS A 177 19.06 16.99 -0.19
N GLU A 178 19.23 15.90 0.58
CA GLU A 178 19.02 14.52 0.13
C GLU A 178 17.72 13.89 0.68
N ARG A 179 17.12 14.50 1.70
CA ARG A 179 15.90 13.97 2.37
C ARG A 179 14.77 13.68 1.40
N ALA A 180 14.51 14.58 0.43
CA ALA A 180 13.45 14.35 -0.54
C ALA A 180 13.79 13.22 -1.52
N PHE A 181 15.05 13.05 -1.87
CA PHE A 181 15.45 11.93 -2.72
C PHE A 181 15.27 10.58 -1.97
N ALA A 182 15.66 10.52 -0.70
CA ALA A 182 15.42 9.35 0.14
C ALA A 182 13.92 9.06 0.31
N GLN A 183 13.10 10.11 0.50
CA GLN A 183 11.65 9.97 0.54
C GLN A 183 11.09 9.50 -0.82
N GLY A 184 11.68 9.95 -1.92
CA GLY A 184 11.35 9.52 -3.27
C GLY A 184 11.62 8.04 -3.53
N LEU A 185 12.74 7.53 -3.04
CA LEU A 185 13.05 6.10 -3.11
C LEU A 185 12.05 5.26 -2.32
N PHE A 186 11.66 5.71 -1.13
CA PHE A 186 10.61 5.05 -0.34
C PHE A 186 9.27 5.03 -1.07
N GLY A 187 8.83 6.15 -1.65
CA GLY A 187 7.59 6.23 -2.43
C GLY A 187 7.64 5.36 -3.70
N ALA A 188 8.80 5.28 -4.36
CA ALA A 188 8.99 4.39 -5.50
C ALA A 188 8.90 2.91 -5.10
N ALA A 189 9.49 2.52 -3.97
CA ALA A 189 9.38 1.16 -3.43
C ALA A 189 7.92 0.80 -3.11
N ALA A 190 7.15 1.73 -2.52
CA ALA A 190 5.71 1.53 -2.28
C ALA A 190 4.92 1.34 -3.60
N SER A 191 5.25 2.10 -4.64
CA SER A 191 4.63 1.97 -5.97
C SER A 191 4.97 0.63 -6.64
N ILE A 192 6.21 0.18 -6.56
CA ILE A 192 6.65 -1.14 -7.04
C ILE A 192 5.92 -2.25 -6.26
N GLY A 193 5.78 -2.10 -4.93
CA GLY A 193 4.97 -3.00 -4.11
C GLY A 193 3.54 -3.12 -4.61
N SER A 194 2.92 -2.01 -5.00
CA SER A 194 1.55 -1.99 -5.56
C SER A 194 1.43 -2.72 -6.90
N ILE A 195 2.52 -2.80 -7.68
CA ILE A 195 2.58 -3.58 -8.92
C ILE A 195 2.72 -5.08 -8.64
N LEU A 196 3.61 -5.44 -7.71
CA LEU A 196 3.98 -6.84 -7.47
C LEU A 196 3.00 -7.57 -6.56
N ALA A 197 2.39 -6.89 -5.59
CA ALA A 197 1.53 -7.50 -4.59
C ALA A 197 0.35 -8.29 -5.19
N PRO A 198 -0.43 -7.76 -6.17
CA PRO A 198 -1.53 -8.51 -6.78
C PRO A 198 -1.09 -9.82 -7.39
N ILE A 199 0.06 -9.82 -8.07
CA ILE A 199 0.61 -11.00 -8.76
C ILE A 199 1.00 -12.05 -7.74
N ILE A 200 1.77 -11.67 -6.73
CA ILE A 200 2.28 -12.59 -5.69
C ILE A 200 1.12 -13.15 -4.88
N ILE A 201 0.18 -12.31 -4.46
CA ILE A 201 -0.98 -12.72 -3.66
C ILE A 201 -1.84 -13.71 -4.43
N LEU A 202 -2.14 -13.40 -5.70
CA LEU A 202 -2.96 -14.28 -6.53
C LEU A 202 -2.28 -15.65 -6.76
N MET A 203 -0.97 -15.68 -7.02
CA MET A 203 -0.21 -16.91 -7.16
C MET A 203 -0.24 -17.75 -5.88
N LEU A 204 -0.04 -17.13 -4.72
CA LEU A 204 -0.11 -17.82 -3.42
C LEU A 204 -1.53 -18.30 -3.11
N PHE A 205 -2.54 -17.48 -3.41
CA PHE A 205 -3.93 -17.83 -3.17
C PHE A 205 -4.37 -19.05 -4.01
N ILE A 206 -4.06 -19.06 -5.30
CA ILE A 206 -4.38 -20.20 -6.19
C ILE A 206 -3.63 -21.46 -5.75
N ALA A 207 -2.35 -21.33 -5.36
CA ALA A 207 -1.54 -22.48 -4.99
C ALA A 207 -1.86 -23.04 -3.61
N PHE A 208 -2.20 -22.19 -2.64
CA PHE A 208 -2.22 -22.59 -1.22
C PHE A 208 -3.49 -22.15 -0.47
N GLY A 209 -4.39 -21.42 -1.12
CA GLY A 209 -5.56 -20.82 -0.48
C GLY A 209 -5.23 -19.61 0.40
N TRP A 210 -6.28 -18.91 0.88
CA TRP A 210 -6.14 -17.64 1.57
C TRP A 210 -5.43 -17.71 2.92
N LYS A 211 -5.63 -18.80 3.68
CA LYS A 211 -5.03 -18.96 5.02
C LYS A 211 -3.51 -18.95 4.96
N LEU A 212 -2.94 -19.79 4.08
CA LEU A 212 -1.48 -19.85 3.94
C LEU A 212 -0.93 -18.59 3.28
N THR A 213 -1.68 -17.95 2.38
CA THR A 213 -1.30 -16.66 1.81
C THR A 213 -1.11 -15.60 2.89
N PHE A 214 -2.03 -15.47 3.84
CA PHE A 214 -1.87 -14.56 4.99
C PHE A 214 -0.64 -14.90 5.85
N ILE A 215 -0.41 -16.18 6.13
CA ILE A 215 0.76 -16.60 6.92
C ILE A 215 2.07 -16.23 6.19
N VAL A 216 2.15 -16.50 4.88
CA VAL A 216 3.36 -16.21 4.09
C VAL A 216 3.60 -14.69 4.00
N VAL A 217 2.58 -13.92 3.67
CA VAL A 217 2.71 -12.46 3.51
C VAL A 217 3.07 -11.80 4.85
N GLY A 218 2.37 -12.14 5.92
CA GLY A 218 2.69 -11.65 7.27
C GLY A 218 4.07 -12.09 7.73
N GLY A 219 4.44 -13.35 7.45
CA GLY A 219 5.76 -13.92 7.74
C GLY A 219 6.90 -13.20 7.03
N LEU A 220 6.73 -12.82 5.77
CA LEU A 220 7.72 -12.02 5.03
C LEU A 220 7.97 -10.67 5.70
N GLY A 221 6.91 -10.03 6.20
CA GLY A 221 7.04 -8.80 7.00
C GLY A 221 7.88 -9.04 8.28
N LEU A 222 7.64 -10.15 8.99
CA LEU A 222 8.40 -10.49 10.19
C LEU A 222 9.87 -10.84 9.89
N ILE A 223 10.14 -11.53 8.78
CA ILE A 223 11.51 -11.82 8.34
C ILE A 223 12.29 -10.53 8.08
N TRP A 224 11.65 -9.48 7.55
CA TRP A 224 12.29 -8.19 7.33
C TRP A 224 12.81 -7.54 8.64
N LEU A 225 12.24 -7.88 9.80
CA LEU A 225 12.74 -7.38 11.09
C LEU A 225 14.19 -7.83 11.38
N ILE A 226 14.60 -8.97 10.87
CA ILE A 226 15.95 -9.51 11.09
C ILE A 226 17.03 -8.54 10.57
N PRO A 227 17.08 -8.22 9.26
CA PRO A 227 18.05 -7.26 8.76
C PRO A 227 17.86 -5.86 9.36
N TRP A 228 16.60 -5.43 9.63
CA TRP A 228 16.35 -4.16 10.28
C TRP A 228 17.05 -4.03 11.64
N LEU A 229 16.93 -5.03 12.51
CA LEU A 229 17.53 -5.02 13.86
C LEU A 229 19.07 -5.14 13.82
N ILE A 230 19.61 -5.80 12.81
CA ILE A 230 21.05 -5.96 12.61
C ILE A 230 21.67 -4.65 12.12
N ILE A 231 21.05 -4.03 11.10
CA ILE A 231 21.58 -2.84 10.43
C ILE A 231 21.29 -1.58 11.25
N ASN A 232 20.07 -1.37 11.72
CA ASN A 232 19.68 -0.15 12.41
C ASN A 232 19.94 -0.25 13.91
N LYS A 233 21.21 -0.19 14.32
CA LYS A 233 21.63 -0.31 15.72
C LYS A 233 21.36 0.95 16.52
N GLU A 234 21.88 2.07 16.04
CA GLU A 234 21.76 3.39 16.68
C GLU A 234 21.68 4.47 15.61
N GLY A 235 21.36 5.72 16.00
CA GLY A 235 21.39 6.85 15.08
C GLY A 235 22.82 7.18 14.61
N PRO A 236 22.99 8.07 13.61
CA PRO A 236 24.27 8.31 12.93
C PRO A 236 25.38 8.76 13.89
N LYS A 237 25.05 9.44 15.01
CA LYS A 237 26.04 9.88 15.99
C LYS A 237 26.83 8.74 16.65
N LYS A 238 26.23 7.56 16.81
CA LYS A 238 26.79 6.41 17.54
C LYS A 238 26.81 5.11 16.74
N HIS A 239 26.47 5.17 15.46
CA HIS A 239 26.41 3.96 14.64
C HIS A 239 27.82 3.38 14.45
N PRO A 240 28.02 2.06 14.72
CA PRO A 240 29.36 1.48 14.74
C PRO A 240 29.96 1.22 13.37
N TRP A 241 29.17 1.25 12.30
CA TRP A 241 29.61 0.83 10.95
C TRP A 241 29.89 1.99 10.00
N ILE A 242 29.43 3.22 10.32
CA ILE A 242 29.69 4.38 9.49
C ILE A 242 31.07 4.96 9.79
N THR A 243 31.74 5.47 8.74
CA THR A 243 33.02 6.14 8.88
C THR A 243 32.89 7.52 9.52
N GLU A 244 33.97 8.10 10.00
CA GLU A 244 33.96 9.47 10.54
C GLU A 244 33.67 10.51 9.44
N GLU A 245 34.05 10.24 8.20
CA GLU A 245 33.73 11.11 7.07
C GLU A 245 32.23 11.11 6.79
N GLU A 246 31.61 9.92 6.71
CA GLU A 246 30.16 9.77 6.53
C GLU A 246 29.38 10.42 7.70
N ARG A 247 29.85 10.20 8.93
CA ARG A 247 29.25 10.81 10.13
C ARG A 247 29.30 12.33 10.04
N THR A 248 30.47 12.89 9.71
CA THR A 248 30.66 14.33 9.55
C THR A 248 29.78 14.87 8.43
N TYR A 249 29.71 14.17 7.29
CA TYR A 249 28.87 14.54 6.17
C TYR A 249 27.37 14.59 6.55
N ILE A 250 26.87 13.55 7.22
CA ILE A 250 25.47 13.48 7.67
C ILE A 250 25.16 14.62 8.66
N LEU A 251 26.04 14.80 9.67
CA LEU A 251 25.81 15.78 10.73
C LEU A 251 26.01 17.22 10.27
N SER A 252 26.96 17.51 9.39
CA SER A 252 27.17 18.86 8.85
C SER A 252 26.01 19.36 7.99
N GLY A 253 25.26 18.44 7.39
CA GLY A 253 24.06 18.76 6.60
C GLY A 253 22.78 18.89 7.43
N GLN A 254 22.86 18.74 8.76
CA GLN A 254 21.71 18.93 9.66
C GLN A 254 21.58 20.41 10.06
N PRO A 255 20.35 20.93 10.32
CA PRO A 255 20.16 22.27 10.84
C PRO A 255 20.90 22.46 12.18
N GLU A 256 21.56 23.61 12.37
CA GLU A 256 22.30 23.89 13.62
C GLU A 256 21.47 23.76 14.91
N GLN A 257 20.16 23.97 14.80
CA GLN A 257 19.21 23.83 15.93
C GLN A 257 19.10 22.38 16.41
N GLU A 258 19.36 21.39 15.56
CA GLU A 258 19.35 19.96 15.95
C GLU A 258 20.55 19.56 16.81
N LEU A 259 21.64 20.32 16.72
CA LEU A 259 22.87 20.01 17.41
C LEU A 259 22.92 20.56 18.85
N LYS A 260 22.10 21.58 19.16
CA LYS A 260 22.27 22.41 20.37
C LYS A 260 21.19 22.28 21.43
N THR A 261 20.06 21.60 21.19
CA THR A 261 18.94 21.58 22.16
C THR A 261 18.50 20.16 22.52
N GLU A 262 18.32 19.89 23.81
CA GLU A 262 17.47 18.77 24.27
C GLU A 262 16.03 19.07 23.86
N ASP A 263 15.65 18.63 22.66
CA ASP A 263 14.29 18.79 22.16
C ASP A 263 13.34 17.92 22.99
N LYS A 264 12.53 18.56 23.83
CA LYS A 264 11.48 17.89 24.62
C LYS A 264 10.32 17.38 23.75
N GLY A 265 10.33 17.73 22.45
CA GLY A 265 9.24 17.42 21.50
C GLY A 265 8.01 18.28 21.79
N LYS A 266 7.36 18.76 20.73
CA LYS A 266 6.13 19.58 20.80
C LYS A 266 4.89 18.70 21.01
N SER A 267 3.93 19.19 21.76
CA SER A 267 2.59 18.62 21.84
C SER A 267 1.82 18.84 20.54
N TRP A 268 0.79 18.03 20.28
CA TRP A 268 -0.06 18.24 19.10
C TRP A 268 -0.68 19.64 19.07
N GLY A 269 -1.12 20.15 20.23
CA GLY A 269 -1.66 21.52 20.32
C GLY A 269 -0.65 22.61 19.94
N GLU A 270 0.61 22.45 20.34
CA GLU A 270 1.69 23.36 19.93
C GLU A 270 2.00 23.25 18.45
N LEU A 271 2.00 22.02 17.88
CA LEU A 271 2.18 21.84 16.43
C LEU A 271 1.08 22.48 15.62
N LEU A 272 -0.19 22.38 16.04
CA LEU A 272 -1.35 22.96 15.36
C LEU A 272 -1.37 24.51 15.42
N ARG A 273 -0.72 25.13 16.41
CA ARG A 273 -0.58 26.59 16.50
C ARG A 273 0.44 27.16 15.52
N VAL A 274 1.34 26.34 15.00
CA VAL A 274 2.34 26.77 14.02
C VAL A 274 1.73 26.81 12.62
N LYS A 275 1.50 28.00 12.08
CA LYS A 275 0.87 28.19 10.75
C LYS A 275 1.54 27.39 9.62
N LYS A 276 2.88 27.25 9.64
CA LYS A 276 3.61 26.51 8.61
C LYS A 276 3.27 25.02 8.58
N ASN A 277 2.89 24.42 9.71
CA ASN A 277 2.55 23.00 9.81
C ASN A 277 1.26 22.65 9.06
N TRP A 278 0.37 23.63 8.90
CA TRP A 278 -0.87 23.46 8.13
C TRP A 278 -0.62 23.19 6.65
N SER A 279 0.55 23.56 6.12
CA SER A 279 0.92 23.16 4.75
C SER A 279 1.00 21.63 4.58
N VAL A 280 1.48 20.92 5.59
CA VAL A 280 1.54 19.44 5.60
C VAL A 280 0.13 18.88 5.82
N ILE A 281 -0.60 19.38 6.80
CA ILE A 281 -1.93 18.89 7.18
C ILE A 281 -2.91 19.04 6.03
N LEU A 282 -3.07 20.26 5.51
CA LEU A 282 -4.00 20.53 4.41
C LEU A 282 -3.52 19.94 3.08
N GLY A 283 -2.20 19.97 2.83
CA GLY A 283 -1.63 19.37 1.63
C GLY A 283 -1.93 17.87 1.55
N ARG A 284 -1.79 17.16 2.65
CA ARG A 284 -2.13 15.73 2.75
C ARG A 284 -3.65 15.49 2.65
N PHE A 285 -4.46 16.31 3.32
CA PHE A 285 -5.93 16.22 3.28
C PHE A 285 -6.48 16.27 1.85
N PHE A 286 -5.99 17.21 1.03
CA PHE A 286 -6.51 17.40 -0.33
C PHE A 286 -5.86 16.49 -1.39
N LEU A 287 -4.63 16.03 -1.17
CA LEU A 287 -3.90 15.29 -2.21
C LEU A 287 -3.97 13.76 -2.06
N ASP A 288 -3.94 13.22 -0.84
CA ASP A 288 -3.99 11.77 -0.64
C ASP A 288 -5.24 11.10 -1.25
N PRO A 289 -6.44 11.73 -1.30
CA PRO A 289 -7.60 11.17 -2.01
C PRO A 289 -7.32 10.77 -3.46
N ILE A 290 -6.42 11.47 -4.16
CA ILE A 290 -6.04 11.12 -5.54
C ILE A 290 -5.45 9.71 -5.59
N TRP A 291 -4.52 9.38 -4.68
CA TRP A 291 -3.94 8.03 -4.60
C TRP A 291 -4.99 6.96 -4.37
N TRP A 292 -5.87 7.19 -3.40
CA TRP A 292 -6.90 6.24 -3.03
C TRP A 292 -7.95 6.05 -4.13
N MET A 293 -8.27 7.12 -4.85
CA MET A 293 -9.14 7.06 -6.03
C MET A 293 -8.56 6.11 -7.07
N PHE A 294 -7.28 6.23 -7.40
CA PHE A 294 -6.64 5.33 -8.37
C PHE A 294 -6.55 3.89 -7.87
N VAL A 295 -6.16 3.67 -6.60
CA VAL A 295 -6.06 2.33 -6.02
C VAL A 295 -7.41 1.60 -6.04
N THR A 296 -8.51 2.34 -5.80
CA THR A 296 -9.85 1.76 -5.68
C THR A 296 -10.55 1.65 -7.02
N PHE A 297 -10.51 2.69 -7.83
CA PHE A 297 -11.40 2.83 -9.00
C PHE A 297 -10.73 2.62 -10.36
N LEU A 298 -9.39 2.64 -10.45
CA LEU A 298 -8.71 2.47 -11.74
C LEU A 298 -9.12 1.20 -12.49
N PRO A 299 -9.14 -0.01 -11.88
CA PRO A 299 -9.57 -1.20 -12.59
C PRO A 299 -11.03 -1.15 -13.05
N LEU A 300 -11.91 -0.59 -12.23
CA LEU A 300 -13.34 -0.42 -12.56
C LEU A 300 -13.51 0.56 -13.72
N TYR A 301 -12.82 1.70 -13.68
CA TYR A 301 -12.87 2.71 -14.73
C TYR A 301 -12.43 2.12 -16.09
N LEU A 302 -11.34 1.35 -16.10
CA LEU A 302 -10.87 0.70 -17.33
C LEU A 302 -11.88 -0.32 -17.88
N ALA A 303 -12.54 -1.07 -16.99
CA ALA A 303 -13.56 -2.04 -17.39
C ALA A 303 -14.85 -1.37 -17.85
N ASP A 304 -15.34 -0.36 -17.12
CA ASP A 304 -16.66 0.24 -17.37
C ASP A 304 -16.64 1.22 -18.56
N VAL A 305 -15.58 2.03 -18.69
CA VAL A 305 -15.48 3.09 -19.71
C VAL A 305 -14.87 2.57 -21.02
N PHE A 306 -13.84 1.72 -20.92
CA PHE A 306 -13.15 1.20 -22.11
C PHE A 306 -13.51 -0.25 -22.44
N HIS A 307 -14.42 -0.86 -21.66
CA HIS A 307 -14.89 -2.25 -21.84
C HIS A 307 -13.75 -3.28 -21.88
N LEU A 308 -12.66 -3.00 -21.15
CA LEU A 308 -11.53 -3.91 -21.07
C LEU A 308 -11.90 -5.15 -20.27
N ASN A 309 -11.54 -6.31 -20.78
CA ASN A 309 -11.69 -7.55 -20.02
C ASN A 309 -10.64 -7.65 -18.88
N ILE A 310 -10.85 -8.58 -17.95
CA ILE A 310 -10.01 -8.74 -16.75
C ILE A 310 -8.51 -8.89 -17.10
N LYS A 311 -8.19 -9.57 -18.20
CA LYS A 311 -6.80 -9.75 -18.64
C LYS A 311 -6.20 -8.43 -19.13
N GLU A 312 -6.94 -7.68 -19.94
CA GLU A 312 -6.51 -6.38 -20.47
C GLU A 312 -6.32 -5.36 -19.32
N VAL A 313 -7.23 -5.36 -18.34
CA VAL A 313 -7.09 -4.55 -17.12
C VAL A 313 -5.82 -4.96 -16.35
N ALA A 314 -5.59 -6.25 -16.15
CA ALA A 314 -4.39 -6.74 -15.44
C ALA A 314 -3.10 -6.37 -16.19
N PHE A 315 -3.12 -6.39 -17.53
CA PHE A 315 -1.98 -6.00 -18.35
C PHE A 315 -1.71 -4.49 -18.43
N SER A 316 -2.63 -3.65 -18.01
CA SER A 316 -2.56 -2.20 -18.18
C SER A 316 -2.59 -1.41 -16.87
N ALA A 317 -3.27 -1.91 -15.83
CA ALA A 317 -3.47 -1.20 -14.58
C ALA A 317 -2.19 -0.95 -13.77
N TRP A 318 -1.08 -1.61 -14.08
CA TRP A 318 0.21 -1.37 -13.42
C TRP A 318 0.96 -0.14 -13.98
N VAL A 319 0.67 0.28 -15.24
CA VAL A 319 1.38 1.38 -15.91
C VAL A 319 1.31 2.70 -15.13
N PRO A 320 0.15 3.15 -14.60
CA PRO A 320 0.07 4.33 -13.75
C PRO A 320 1.00 4.28 -12.52
N TYR A 321 1.20 3.11 -11.91
CA TYR A 321 2.10 2.95 -10.77
C TYR A 321 3.58 3.04 -11.14
N VAL A 322 3.95 2.69 -12.38
CA VAL A 322 5.30 3.00 -12.90
C VAL A 322 5.50 4.52 -13.00
N GLY A 323 4.50 5.24 -13.53
CA GLY A 323 4.50 6.69 -13.49
C GLY A 323 4.70 7.26 -12.09
N ALA A 324 3.99 6.69 -11.11
CA ALA A 324 4.15 7.04 -9.69
C ALA A 324 5.58 6.82 -9.18
N ALA A 325 6.17 5.66 -9.46
CA ALA A 325 7.55 5.36 -9.04
C ALA A 325 8.57 6.33 -9.63
N LEU A 326 8.48 6.58 -10.94
CA LEU A 326 9.34 7.53 -11.63
C LEU A 326 9.16 8.96 -11.12
N GLY A 327 7.91 9.39 -10.91
CA GLY A 327 7.58 10.69 -10.37
C GLY A 327 8.11 10.91 -8.96
N SER A 328 8.05 9.87 -8.11
CA SER A 328 8.58 9.91 -6.74
C SER A 328 10.09 10.17 -6.71
N ILE A 329 10.86 9.41 -7.50
CA ILE A 329 12.31 9.58 -7.62
C ILE A 329 12.66 10.94 -8.23
N ALA A 330 12.00 11.29 -9.35
CA ALA A 330 12.26 12.54 -10.06
C ALA A 330 11.95 13.77 -9.21
N GLY A 331 10.85 13.75 -8.42
CA GLY A 331 10.47 14.84 -7.53
C GLY A 331 11.48 15.08 -6.41
N GLY A 332 11.99 14.00 -5.81
CA GLY A 332 13.04 14.08 -4.82
C GLY A 332 14.36 14.58 -5.39
N TRP A 333 14.76 14.02 -6.53
CA TRP A 333 15.96 14.43 -7.24
C TRP A 333 15.92 15.91 -7.68
N TYR A 334 14.80 16.35 -8.26
CA TYR A 334 14.66 17.73 -8.74
C TYR A 334 14.81 18.76 -7.63
N SER A 335 14.17 18.55 -6.48
CA SER A 335 14.32 19.49 -5.37
C SER A 335 15.73 19.47 -4.77
N GLY A 336 16.39 18.31 -4.70
CA GLY A 336 17.79 18.18 -4.28
C GLY A 336 18.74 18.90 -5.25
N TRP A 337 18.51 18.76 -6.55
CA TRP A 337 19.27 19.45 -7.59
C TRP A 337 19.15 20.97 -7.50
N LEU A 338 17.96 21.51 -7.21
CA LEU A 338 17.78 22.94 -6.97
C LEU A 338 18.56 23.43 -5.74
N ILE A 339 18.56 22.68 -4.65
CA ILE A 339 19.30 23.00 -3.43
C ILE A 339 20.81 23.02 -3.72
N ASN A 340 21.32 22.02 -4.45
CA ASN A 340 22.74 21.95 -4.84
C ASN A 340 23.16 23.10 -5.77
N ARG A 341 22.20 23.75 -6.46
CA ARG A 341 22.45 24.96 -7.26
C ARG A 341 22.38 26.26 -6.43
N GLY A 342 22.27 26.17 -5.11
CA GLY A 342 22.25 27.31 -4.21
C GLY A 342 20.87 27.88 -3.91
N HIS A 343 19.78 27.27 -4.38
CA HIS A 343 18.44 27.69 -4.00
C HIS A 343 18.09 27.28 -2.57
N THR A 344 17.25 28.07 -1.90
CA THR A 344 16.80 27.73 -0.55
C THR A 344 15.92 26.49 -0.57
N VAL A 345 15.94 25.71 0.52
CA VAL A 345 15.08 24.52 0.71
C VAL A 345 13.60 24.87 0.47
N ASN A 346 13.13 25.99 1.01
CA ASN A 346 11.77 26.46 0.82
C ASN A 346 11.40 26.68 -0.67
N TYR A 347 12.30 27.30 -1.44
CA TYR A 347 12.09 27.48 -2.87
C TYR A 347 12.06 26.14 -3.60
N ALA A 348 13.05 25.30 -3.34
CA ALA A 348 13.18 24.00 -4.01
C ALA A 348 11.96 23.10 -3.80
N ARG A 349 11.46 23.00 -2.55
CA ARG A 349 10.24 22.22 -2.25
C ARG A 349 9.02 22.77 -2.94
N LYS A 350 8.82 24.10 -2.89
CA LYS A 350 7.68 24.75 -3.55
C LYS A 350 7.72 24.63 -5.07
N ALA A 351 8.89 24.80 -5.67
CA ALA A 351 9.08 24.66 -7.11
C ALA A 351 8.77 23.22 -7.57
N ALA A 352 9.25 22.21 -6.81
CA ALA A 352 8.95 20.82 -7.11
C ALA A 352 7.44 20.52 -6.95
N MET A 353 6.81 20.97 -5.86
CA MET A 353 5.37 20.78 -5.67
C MET A 353 4.54 21.48 -6.76
N LEU A 354 4.92 22.69 -7.14
CA LEU A 354 4.25 23.42 -8.23
C LEU A 354 4.36 22.68 -9.57
N LEU A 355 5.54 22.15 -9.90
CA LEU A 355 5.74 21.38 -11.12
C LEU A 355 4.89 20.10 -11.11
N GLY A 356 4.86 19.37 -9.98
CA GLY A 356 3.97 18.23 -9.81
C GLY A 356 2.50 18.59 -10.04
N GLY A 357 2.02 19.68 -9.47
CA GLY A 357 0.65 20.19 -9.66
C GLY A 357 0.35 20.56 -11.11
N ILE A 358 1.29 21.20 -11.80
CA ILE A 358 1.17 21.55 -13.23
C ILE A 358 1.08 20.26 -14.10
N ILE A 359 1.73 19.19 -13.72
CA ILE A 359 1.63 17.91 -14.45
C ILE A 359 0.25 17.27 -14.19
N ILE A 360 -0.26 17.28 -12.96
CA ILE A 360 -1.52 16.61 -12.60
C ILE A 360 -2.72 17.17 -13.37
N ILE A 361 -2.90 18.49 -13.34
CA ILE A 361 -4.14 19.13 -13.83
C ILE A 361 -4.38 18.87 -15.34
N PRO A 362 -3.43 19.14 -16.25
CA PRO A 362 -3.63 18.85 -17.66
C PRO A 362 -3.75 17.37 -17.95
N SER A 363 -2.99 16.53 -17.20
CA SER A 363 -3.01 15.09 -17.42
C SER A 363 -4.33 14.45 -17.03
N ILE A 364 -4.99 14.90 -15.94
CA ILE A 364 -6.31 14.38 -15.57
C ILE A 364 -7.37 14.79 -16.60
N LEU A 365 -7.32 16.03 -17.11
CA LEU A 365 -8.23 16.49 -18.17
C LEU A 365 -8.02 15.68 -19.45
N ALA A 366 -6.77 15.45 -19.85
CA ALA A 366 -6.45 14.66 -21.02
C ALA A 366 -6.86 13.18 -20.86
N ALA A 367 -6.73 12.61 -19.64
CA ALA A 367 -7.21 11.25 -19.36
C ALA A 367 -8.73 11.14 -19.53
N ILE A 368 -9.49 12.12 -19.01
CA ILE A 368 -10.97 12.16 -19.13
C ILE A 368 -11.40 12.34 -20.61
N MET A 369 -10.67 13.13 -21.39
CA MET A 369 -10.98 13.37 -22.80
C MET A 369 -10.46 12.27 -23.73
N SER A 370 -9.76 11.27 -23.23
CA SER A 370 -9.19 10.19 -24.01
C SER A 370 -10.28 9.26 -24.56
N THR A 371 -10.24 8.99 -25.84
CA THR A 371 -11.18 8.09 -26.52
C THR A 371 -10.70 6.63 -26.57
N THR A 372 -9.44 6.38 -26.20
CA THR A 372 -8.84 5.04 -26.23
C THR A 372 -8.14 4.71 -24.91
N ALA A 373 -8.24 3.47 -24.47
CA ALA A 373 -7.63 3.00 -23.21
C ALA A 373 -6.11 3.26 -23.12
N PRO A 374 -5.28 2.96 -24.15
CA PRO A 374 -3.83 3.21 -24.03
C PRO A 374 -3.49 4.68 -23.78
N VAL A 375 -4.19 5.61 -24.43
CA VAL A 375 -3.97 7.06 -24.26
C VAL A 375 -4.39 7.49 -22.85
N ALA A 376 -5.56 7.02 -22.38
CA ALA A 376 -6.02 7.29 -21.03
C ALA A 376 -5.00 6.79 -19.97
N ILE A 377 -4.50 5.57 -20.14
CA ILE A 377 -3.53 4.94 -19.21
C ILE A 377 -2.23 5.73 -19.15
N VAL A 378 -1.72 6.24 -20.28
CA VAL A 378 -0.51 7.09 -20.31
C VAL A 378 -0.76 8.39 -19.54
N PHE A 379 -1.90 9.06 -19.74
CA PHE A 379 -2.21 10.26 -18.97
C PHE A 379 -2.45 9.96 -17.49
N MET A 380 -3.03 8.83 -17.12
CA MET A 380 -3.13 8.38 -15.74
C MET A 380 -1.74 8.13 -15.11
N ALA A 381 -0.78 7.60 -15.88
CA ALA A 381 0.59 7.48 -15.42
C ALA A 381 1.25 8.84 -15.16
N LEU A 382 0.94 9.85 -15.97
CA LEU A 382 1.38 11.22 -15.73
C LEU A 382 0.68 11.85 -14.51
N VAL A 383 -0.60 11.58 -14.29
CA VAL A 383 -1.32 12.03 -13.07
C VAL A 383 -0.64 11.47 -11.82
N LEU A 384 -0.43 10.15 -11.76
CA LEU A 384 0.21 9.53 -10.60
C LEU A 384 1.70 9.90 -10.50
N GLY A 385 2.37 10.11 -11.62
CA GLY A 385 3.73 10.64 -11.67
C GLY A 385 3.83 12.04 -11.06
N GLY A 386 2.97 12.96 -11.49
CA GLY A 386 2.88 14.32 -10.94
C GLY A 386 2.48 14.33 -9.46
N PHE A 387 1.53 13.46 -9.09
CA PHE A 387 1.12 13.28 -7.70
C PHE A 387 2.31 12.85 -6.81
N GLN A 388 3.04 11.83 -7.19
CA GLN A 388 4.18 11.36 -6.40
C GLN A 388 5.35 12.33 -6.44
N PHE A 389 5.55 13.06 -7.55
CA PHE A 389 6.53 14.15 -7.63
C PHE A 389 6.24 15.24 -6.60
N PHE A 390 4.97 15.63 -6.46
CA PHE A 390 4.51 16.56 -5.44
C PHE A 390 4.64 15.97 -4.03
N MET A 391 4.13 14.75 -3.85
CA MET A 391 3.94 14.10 -2.56
C MET A 391 5.27 13.82 -1.85
N THR A 392 6.30 13.41 -2.59
CA THR A 392 7.66 13.21 -2.09
C THR A 392 8.18 14.46 -1.39
N ASN A 393 7.96 15.64 -1.98
CA ASN A 393 8.39 16.90 -1.39
C ASN A 393 7.50 17.30 -0.20
N LEU A 394 6.20 17.11 -0.28
CA LEU A 394 5.27 17.42 0.82
C LEU A 394 5.56 16.57 2.06
N GLN A 395 5.83 15.28 1.89
CA GLN A 395 6.18 14.37 2.99
C GLN A 395 7.55 14.65 3.60
N THR A 396 8.42 15.38 2.91
CA THR A 396 9.72 15.81 3.42
C THR A 396 9.60 17.07 4.31
N ILE A 397 8.56 17.89 4.12
CA ILE A 397 8.40 19.18 4.86
C ILE A 397 8.46 19.01 6.38
N PRO A 398 7.87 17.99 7.03
CA PRO A 398 8.01 17.83 8.48
C PRO A 398 9.45 17.81 8.95
N SER A 399 10.34 17.16 8.22
CA SER A 399 11.77 17.10 8.52
C SER A 399 12.54 18.40 8.18
N ASP A 400 11.99 19.26 7.34
CA ASP A 400 12.56 20.57 7.03
C ASP A 400 12.10 21.64 8.02
N LEU A 401 10.90 21.50 8.63
CA LEU A 401 10.32 22.46 9.58
C LEU A 401 10.66 22.18 11.05
N HIS A 402 10.84 20.93 11.38
CA HIS A 402 11.10 20.48 12.75
C HIS A 402 12.29 19.53 12.79
N SER A 403 12.90 19.45 13.99
CA SER A 403 14.00 18.59 14.30
C SER A 403 13.64 17.60 15.44
N GLY A 404 14.43 16.55 15.59
CA GLY A 404 14.39 15.68 16.74
C GLY A 404 13.03 15.02 17.01
N LYS A 405 12.41 15.35 18.14
CA LYS A 405 11.20 14.69 18.67
C LYS A 405 9.86 15.29 18.19
N SER A 406 9.85 16.05 17.11
CA SER A 406 8.62 16.67 16.57
C SER A 406 8.35 16.31 15.10
N VAL A 407 9.30 15.70 14.41
CA VAL A 407 9.20 15.32 12.99
C VAL A 407 8.14 14.25 12.79
N GLY A 408 8.22 13.17 13.55
CA GLY A 408 7.26 12.06 13.47
C GLY A 408 5.85 12.51 13.85
N SER A 409 5.73 13.36 14.89
CA SER A 409 4.45 13.90 15.34
C SER A 409 3.76 14.74 14.26
N LEU A 410 4.48 15.61 13.53
CA LEU A 410 3.91 16.40 12.45
C LEU A 410 3.58 15.51 11.23
N ALA A 411 4.46 14.57 10.88
CA ALA A 411 4.18 13.62 9.81
C ALA A 411 2.94 12.77 10.11
N GLY A 412 2.76 12.35 11.37
CA GLY A 412 1.58 11.62 11.83
C GLY A 412 0.29 12.46 11.76
N LEU A 413 0.33 13.75 12.13
CA LEU A 413 -0.79 14.68 11.94
C LEU A 413 -1.18 14.79 10.47
N GLY A 414 -0.20 14.93 9.57
CA GLY A 414 -0.44 14.93 8.12
C GLY A 414 -1.04 13.61 7.63
N GLY A 415 -0.55 12.47 8.14
CA GLY A 415 -1.10 11.15 7.78
C GLY A 415 -2.54 10.93 8.26
N ALA A 416 -2.87 11.34 9.47
CA ALA A 416 -4.26 11.29 9.96
C ALA A 416 -5.19 12.21 9.15
N SER A 417 -4.70 13.40 8.80
CA SER A 417 -5.42 14.32 7.92
C SER A 417 -5.68 13.72 6.53
N ALA A 418 -4.71 13.00 5.97
CA ALA A 418 -4.85 12.26 4.71
C ALA A 418 -5.99 11.24 4.76
N VAL A 419 -6.10 10.48 5.85
CA VAL A 419 -7.20 9.52 6.06
C VAL A 419 -8.55 10.23 6.11
N LEU A 420 -8.63 11.35 6.86
CA LEU A 420 -9.86 12.16 6.93
C LEU A 420 -10.27 12.73 5.58
N GLY A 421 -9.31 13.11 4.74
CA GLY A 421 -9.60 13.59 3.39
C GLY A 421 -10.05 12.50 2.42
N THR A 422 -9.73 11.23 2.74
CA THR A 422 -10.04 10.06 1.88
C THR A 422 -11.41 9.45 2.20
N ILE A 423 -11.87 9.50 3.47
CA ILE A 423 -13.18 9.04 3.91
C ILE A 423 -14.26 10.03 3.49
#